data_7a4e369fa5f82943e3c21a8b58712897
#
_entry.id   7a4e369fa5f82943e3c21a8b58712897
#
_cell.length_a   1.000
_cell.length_b   1.000
_cell.length_c   1.000
_cell.angle_alpha   90.00
_cell.angle_beta   90.00
_cell.angle_gamma   90.00
#
_symmetry.space_group_name_H-M   'P 1'
#
loop_
_entity.id
_entity.type
_entity.pdbx_description
1 polymer ?
#
loop_
_entity_poly.entity_id
_entity_poly.type
_entity_poly.pdbx_seq_one_letter_code
_entity_poly.pdbx_strand_id
1 'polypeptide(L)'
;MMRALAVLLPLVFALAAVETAQAGVVVVMKTSKGDITIELDEAKAPISVKNFLSYVDAKFYDGTVFHRVIPGFMIQGGGLTPDMVEKPAKPPIRNEAGNGLKNNRGSIAMARMQELNSATSQFYINHVDNPNLDTMKYAVFGRVVKGIEVVDAIAAVPTGTIKGYADAPRQPITIVSVRRAETK
;
A
#
# COMPACT_ATOMS: atom_id res chain seq x y z
N MET A 1 10.93 -73.84 24.83
CA MET A 1 10.97 -73.19 23.51
C MET A 1 10.14 -71.89 23.63
N MET A 2 10.84 -70.76 23.87
CA MET A 2 10.20 -69.41 23.91
C MET A 2 10.43 -68.72 22.58
N ARG A 3 9.32 -68.38 21.89
CA ARG A 3 9.34 -67.59 20.65
C ARG A 3 9.26 -66.10 21.03
N ALA A 4 10.32 -65.37 20.78
CA ALA A 4 10.32 -63.89 20.89
C ALA A 4 9.55 -63.30 19.73
N LEU A 5 8.51 -62.50 20.03
CA LEU A 5 7.71 -61.74 19.06
C LEU A 5 8.36 -60.36 18.93
N ALA A 6 8.99 -60.10 17.79
CA ALA A 6 9.57 -58.77 17.47
C ALA A 6 8.42 -57.86 17.00
N VAL A 7 8.12 -56.80 17.75
CA VAL A 7 7.20 -55.75 17.37
C VAL A 7 7.99 -54.68 16.56
N LEU A 8 7.76 -54.61 15.25
CA LEU A 8 8.22 -53.53 14.41
C LEU A 8 7.33 -52.31 14.61
N LEU A 9 7.88 -51.23 15.17
CA LEU A 9 7.20 -49.93 15.26
C LEU A 9 7.44 -49.18 13.96
N PRO A 10 6.41 -48.71 13.23
CA PRO A 10 6.63 -47.90 12.04
C PRO A 10 7.04 -46.47 12.43
N LEU A 11 8.20 -46.04 11.93
CA LEU A 11 8.70 -44.68 12.05
C LEU A 11 7.93 -43.78 11.07
N VAL A 12 6.99 -42.99 11.57
CA VAL A 12 6.26 -42.02 10.78
C VAL A 12 7.13 -40.76 10.63
N PHE A 13 7.73 -40.57 9.47
CA PHE A 13 8.36 -39.31 9.09
C PHE A 13 7.26 -38.27 8.82
N ALA A 14 7.09 -37.33 9.74
CA ALA A 14 6.31 -36.13 9.48
C ALA A 14 7.12 -35.21 8.55
N LEU A 15 6.71 -35.15 7.28
CA LEU A 15 7.24 -34.15 6.33
C LEU A 15 6.67 -32.79 6.76
N ALA A 16 7.50 -31.96 7.41
CA ALA A 16 7.16 -30.56 7.66
C ALA A 16 7.18 -29.84 6.30
N ALA A 17 6.00 -29.45 5.80
CA ALA A 17 5.90 -28.57 4.65
C ALA A 17 6.53 -27.21 5.03
N VAL A 18 7.66 -26.89 4.45
CA VAL A 18 8.23 -25.54 4.49
C VAL A 18 7.32 -24.68 3.61
N GLU A 19 6.41 -23.93 4.23
CA GLU A 19 5.70 -22.85 3.55
C GLU A 19 6.75 -21.84 3.10
N THR A 20 7.09 -21.87 1.82
CA THR A 20 7.84 -20.77 1.19
C THR A 20 6.93 -19.55 1.22
N ALA A 21 7.20 -18.62 2.13
CA ALA A 21 6.56 -17.32 2.12
C ALA A 21 6.80 -16.71 0.73
N GLN A 22 5.73 -16.62 -0.08
CA GLN A 22 5.79 -16.01 -1.39
C GLN A 22 6.16 -14.54 -1.18
N ALA A 23 7.34 -14.14 -1.68
CA ALA A 23 7.80 -12.76 -1.58
C ALA A 23 6.72 -11.84 -2.21
N GLY A 24 6.23 -10.88 -1.43
CA GLY A 24 5.21 -9.95 -1.89
C GLY A 24 5.69 -9.16 -3.11
N VAL A 25 4.75 -8.74 -3.95
CA VAL A 25 5.08 -7.89 -5.10
C VAL A 25 5.63 -6.56 -4.59
N VAL A 26 6.81 -6.18 -5.07
CA VAL A 26 7.47 -4.93 -4.71
C VAL A 26 7.31 -3.92 -5.83
N VAL A 27 7.02 -2.68 -5.50
CA VAL A 27 7.02 -1.54 -6.43
C VAL A 27 7.95 -0.44 -5.95
N VAL A 28 8.54 0.30 -6.89
CA VAL A 28 9.32 1.51 -6.62
C VAL A 28 8.51 2.70 -7.12
N MET A 29 8.17 3.60 -6.20
CA MET A 29 7.54 4.88 -6.48
C MET A 29 8.62 5.96 -6.45
N LYS A 30 8.95 6.51 -7.63
CA LYS A 30 9.84 7.65 -7.75
C LYS A 30 9.06 8.94 -7.57
N THR A 31 9.50 9.79 -6.66
CA THR A 31 8.86 11.09 -6.40
C THR A 31 9.86 12.23 -6.60
N SER A 32 9.36 13.46 -6.67
CA SER A 32 10.21 14.65 -6.68
C SER A 32 11.01 14.87 -5.38
N LYS A 33 10.77 14.04 -4.34
CA LYS A 33 11.48 14.09 -3.04
C LYS A 33 12.37 12.87 -2.79
N GLY A 34 12.37 11.88 -3.70
CA GLY A 34 13.12 10.63 -3.57
C GLY A 34 12.27 9.42 -3.87
N ASP A 35 12.86 8.25 -3.73
CA ASP A 35 12.25 6.97 -4.05
C ASP A 35 11.66 6.30 -2.80
N ILE A 36 10.46 5.74 -2.93
CA ILE A 36 9.76 4.97 -1.90
C ILE A 36 9.58 3.56 -2.45
N THR A 37 10.15 2.55 -1.79
CA THR A 37 9.95 1.14 -2.13
C THR A 37 8.84 0.56 -1.26
N ILE A 38 7.84 -0.05 -1.88
CA ILE A 38 6.62 -0.53 -1.23
C ILE A 38 6.45 -2.01 -1.54
N GLU A 39 6.31 -2.82 -0.50
CA GLU A 39 5.92 -4.22 -0.58
C GLU A 39 4.40 -4.32 -0.47
N LEU A 40 3.77 -5.03 -1.40
CA LEU A 40 2.32 -5.21 -1.47
C LEU A 40 1.95 -6.59 -0.92
N ASP A 41 0.91 -6.67 -0.10
CA ASP A 41 0.43 -7.91 0.52
C ASP A 41 -0.75 -8.48 -0.29
N GLU A 42 -0.42 -9.22 -1.36
CA GLU A 42 -1.40 -9.83 -2.25
C GLU A 42 -2.21 -10.93 -1.55
N ALA A 43 -1.62 -11.59 -0.55
CA ALA A 43 -2.31 -12.66 0.21
C ALA A 43 -3.45 -12.11 1.07
N LYS A 44 -3.26 -10.93 1.70
CA LYS A 44 -4.24 -10.31 2.59
C LYS A 44 -5.13 -9.28 1.90
N ALA A 45 -4.69 -8.68 0.79
CA ALA A 45 -5.42 -7.63 0.09
C ALA A 45 -5.41 -7.82 -1.45
N PRO A 46 -5.83 -8.99 -1.97
CA PRO A 46 -5.70 -9.33 -3.39
C PRO A 46 -6.43 -8.35 -4.32
N ILE A 47 -7.59 -7.83 -3.93
CA ILE A 47 -8.38 -6.91 -4.75
C ILE A 47 -7.70 -5.54 -4.81
N SER A 48 -7.27 -5.01 -3.67
CA SER A 48 -6.59 -3.71 -3.56
C SER A 48 -5.23 -3.74 -4.27
N VAL A 49 -4.46 -4.81 -4.09
CA VAL A 49 -3.17 -5.00 -4.78
C VAL A 49 -3.37 -5.08 -6.29
N LYS A 50 -4.29 -5.93 -6.77
CA LYS A 50 -4.62 -6.05 -8.19
C LYS A 50 -5.05 -4.71 -8.78
N ASN A 51 -5.90 -3.97 -8.07
CA ASN A 51 -6.35 -2.64 -8.49
C ASN A 51 -5.16 -1.67 -8.60
N PHE A 52 -4.35 -1.54 -7.55
CA PHE A 52 -3.19 -0.67 -7.55
C PHE A 52 -2.20 -1.03 -8.67
N LEU A 53 -1.86 -2.30 -8.84
CA LEU A 53 -0.98 -2.77 -9.91
C LEU A 53 -1.55 -2.51 -11.30
N SER A 54 -2.87 -2.57 -11.48
CA SER A 54 -3.50 -2.25 -12.76
C SER A 54 -3.33 -0.78 -13.17
N TYR A 55 -3.18 0.13 -12.20
CA TYR A 55 -2.83 1.54 -12.43
C TYR A 55 -1.32 1.72 -12.63
N VAL A 56 -0.49 0.95 -11.90
CA VAL A 56 0.97 0.94 -12.09
C VAL A 56 1.34 0.51 -13.50
N ASP A 57 0.78 -0.62 -13.95
CA ASP A 57 1.05 -1.19 -15.29
C ASP A 57 0.56 -0.26 -16.41
N ALA A 58 -0.54 0.46 -16.20
CA ALA A 58 -1.05 1.49 -17.10
C ALA A 58 -0.28 2.83 -17.02
N LYS A 59 0.75 2.94 -16.17
CA LYS A 59 1.49 4.20 -15.91
C LYS A 59 0.58 5.36 -15.50
N PHE A 60 -0.57 5.04 -14.91
CA PHE A 60 -1.58 6.04 -14.52
C PHE A 60 -1.04 7.03 -13.50
N TYR A 61 -0.21 6.57 -12.57
CA TYR A 61 0.35 7.40 -11.50
C TYR A 61 1.42 8.38 -11.97
N ASP A 62 1.97 8.17 -13.16
CA ASP A 62 3.01 9.05 -13.71
C ASP A 62 2.48 10.48 -13.86
N GLY A 63 3.19 11.43 -13.25
CA GLY A 63 2.81 12.84 -13.23
C GLY A 63 1.68 13.21 -12.28
N THR A 64 1.11 12.27 -11.51
CA THR A 64 0.16 12.61 -10.43
C THR A 64 0.90 13.22 -9.23
N VAL A 65 0.14 13.80 -8.29
CA VAL A 65 0.73 14.46 -7.11
C VAL A 65 0.21 13.88 -5.80
N PHE A 66 0.98 14.10 -4.73
CA PHE A 66 0.44 14.07 -3.37
C PHE A 66 -0.33 15.35 -3.16
N HIS A 67 -1.65 15.28 -3.27
CA HIS A 67 -2.56 16.43 -3.24
C HIS A 67 -3.07 16.78 -1.85
N ARG A 68 -2.87 15.90 -0.86
CA ARG A 68 -3.23 16.14 0.54
C ARG A 68 -2.15 15.57 1.44
N VAL A 69 -1.56 16.43 2.26
CA VAL A 69 -0.43 16.12 3.14
C VAL A 69 -0.70 16.70 4.53
N ILE A 70 -0.80 15.83 5.53
CA ILE A 70 -1.03 16.23 6.91
C ILE A 70 0.09 15.66 7.79
N PRO A 71 1.01 16.51 8.30
CA PRO A 71 2.02 16.09 9.26
C PRO A 71 1.38 15.40 10.47
N GLY A 72 2.00 14.32 10.95
CA GLY A 72 1.43 13.56 12.10
C GLY A 72 0.19 12.74 11.75
N PHE A 73 -0.13 12.58 10.45
CA PHE A 73 -1.24 11.75 9.99
C PHE A 73 -0.85 10.92 8.76
N MET A 74 -0.98 11.45 7.54
CA MET A 74 -0.72 10.71 6.30
C MET A 74 -0.35 11.63 5.14
N ILE A 75 0.15 11.04 4.04
CA ILE A 75 0.30 11.67 2.75
C ILE A 75 -0.58 10.94 1.72
N GLN A 76 -1.47 11.66 1.03
CA GLN A 76 -2.44 11.09 0.08
C GLN A 76 -2.17 11.59 -1.33
N GLY A 77 -2.22 10.67 -2.30
CA GLY A 77 -1.97 10.95 -3.71
C GLY A 77 -2.62 9.96 -4.66
N GLY A 78 -2.17 9.98 -5.93
CA GLY A 78 -2.52 8.99 -6.94
C GLY A 78 -3.84 9.23 -7.68
N GLY A 79 -4.39 10.45 -7.64
CA GLY A 79 -5.63 10.75 -8.36
C GLY A 79 -5.61 12.05 -9.16
N LEU A 80 -4.77 13.02 -8.78
CA LEU A 80 -4.78 14.37 -9.34
C LEU A 80 -3.48 14.70 -10.06
N THR A 81 -3.60 15.55 -11.09
CA THR A 81 -2.47 16.18 -11.76
C THR A 81 -1.91 17.35 -10.92
N PRO A 82 -0.73 17.91 -11.26
CA PRO A 82 -0.22 19.11 -10.59
C PRO A 82 -1.18 20.32 -10.65
N ASP A 83 -2.03 20.36 -11.67
CA ASP A 83 -3.07 21.37 -11.80
C ASP A 83 -4.33 21.10 -10.97
N MET A 84 -4.27 20.09 -10.08
CA MET A 84 -5.40 19.64 -9.22
C MET A 84 -6.62 19.21 -10.02
N VAL A 85 -6.40 18.69 -11.22
CA VAL A 85 -7.43 18.07 -12.06
C VAL A 85 -7.45 16.56 -11.80
N GLU A 86 -8.62 16.01 -11.50
CA GLU A 86 -8.77 14.58 -11.26
C GLU A 86 -8.63 13.79 -12.57
N LYS A 87 -7.81 12.73 -12.55
CA LYS A 87 -7.66 11.81 -13.69
C LYS A 87 -8.81 10.80 -13.69
N PRO A 88 -9.37 10.47 -14.87
CA PRO A 88 -10.42 9.45 -14.99
C PRO A 88 -9.97 8.11 -14.39
N ALA A 89 -10.64 7.65 -13.34
CA ALA A 89 -10.36 6.40 -12.66
C ALA A 89 -11.23 5.24 -13.21
N LYS A 90 -10.77 4.00 -12.98
CA LYS A 90 -11.55 2.78 -13.22
C LYS A 90 -12.73 2.70 -12.22
N PRO A 91 -13.70 1.81 -12.43
CA PRO A 91 -14.76 1.57 -11.46
C PRO A 91 -14.23 1.23 -10.07
N PRO A 92 -14.96 1.57 -9.00
CA PRO A 92 -14.54 1.33 -7.63
C PRO A 92 -14.47 -0.16 -7.30
N ILE A 93 -13.67 -0.49 -6.28
CA ILE A 93 -13.43 -1.84 -5.83
C ILE A 93 -14.11 -2.14 -4.49
N ARG A 94 -14.31 -3.43 -4.19
CA ARG A 94 -14.76 -3.90 -2.88
C ARG A 94 -13.67 -3.61 -1.83
N ASN A 95 -14.11 -3.14 -0.67
CA ASN A 95 -13.24 -2.87 0.48
C ASN A 95 -12.74 -4.18 1.10
N GLU A 96 -11.46 -4.23 1.45
CA GLU A 96 -10.81 -5.37 2.10
C GLU A 96 -10.33 -5.06 3.53
N ALA A 97 -10.87 -4.02 4.17
CA ALA A 97 -10.54 -3.74 5.57
C ALA A 97 -10.94 -4.90 6.47
N GLY A 98 -10.19 -5.11 7.54
CA GLY A 98 -10.37 -6.27 8.42
C GLY A 98 -9.54 -7.50 7.98
N ASN A 99 -8.67 -7.33 7.00
CA ASN A 99 -7.76 -8.35 6.48
C ASN A 99 -6.55 -8.66 7.40
N GLY A 100 -6.52 -8.10 8.61
CA GLY A 100 -5.45 -8.26 9.59
C GLY A 100 -4.28 -7.27 9.45
N LEU A 101 -4.24 -6.48 8.35
CA LEU A 101 -3.28 -5.38 8.20
C LEU A 101 -3.77 -4.14 8.96
N LYS A 102 -2.82 -3.34 9.46
CA LYS A 102 -3.08 -2.17 10.30
C LYS A 102 -2.57 -0.89 9.66
N ASN A 103 -3.25 0.22 9.95
CA ASN A 103 -2.83 1.56 9.54
C ASN A 103 -1.67 2.08 10.41
N ASN A 104 -0.60 1.31 10.50
CA ASN A 104 0.61 1.70 11.19
C ASN A 104 1.48 2.60 10.30
N ARG A 105 2.45 3.32 10.91
CA ARG A 105 3.44 4.11 10.19
C ARG A 105 4.05 3.32 9.03
N GLY A 106 4.08 3.94 7.85
CA GLY A 106 4.62 3.36 6.63
C GLY A 106 3.67 2.40 5.90
N SER A 107 2.50 2.06 6.45
CA SER A 107 1.52 1.28 5.68
C SER A 107 0.90 2.13 4.56
N ILE A 108 0.58 1.48 3.43
CA ILE A 108 -0.16 2.07 2.32
C ILE A 108 -1.57 1.50 2.30
N ALA A 109 -2.57 2.38 2.16
CA ALA A 109 -3.97 2.01 2.17
C ALA A 109 -4.77 2.74 1.08
N MET A 110 -5.92 2.16 0.70
CA MET A 110 -6.82 2.78 -0.27
C MET A 110 -7.55 3.97 0.34
N ALA A 111 -7.44 5.12 -0.30
CA ALA A 111 -8.33 6.25 -0.05
C ALA A 111 -9.71 5.96 -0.66
N ARG A 112 -10.77 6.45 -0.02
CA ARG A 112 -12.16 6.26 -0.45
C ARG A 112 -13.05 7.41 -0.01
N MET A 113 -14.22 7.47 -0.57
CA MET A 113 -15.32 8.32 -0.11
C MET A 113 -15.98 7.74 1.14
N GLN A 114 -17.16 8.22 1.50
CA GLN A 114 -17.90 7.75 2.67
C GLN A 114 -18.35 6.29 2.50
N GLU A 115 -18.75 5.89 1.29
CA GLU A 115 -19.13 4.52 0.97
C GLU A 115 -17.92 3.58 1.04
N LEU A 116 -18.10 2.42 1.69
CA LEU A 116 -17.03 1.46 1.90
C LEU A 116 -16.37 0.98 0.59
N ASN A 117 -17.18 0.73 -0.44
CA ASN A 117 -16.75 0.18 -1.72
C ASN A 117 -16.54 1.29 -2.78
N SER A 118 -15.97 2.43 -2.40
CA SER A 118 -15.77 3.58 -3.30
C SER A 118 -14.31 3.85 -3.66
N ALA A 119 -13.36 3.02 -3.20
CA ALA A 119 -11.97 3.17 -3.53
C ALA A 119 -11.70 2.94 -5.03
N THR A 120 -10.88 3.81 -5.64
CA THR A 120 -10.51 3.73 -7.05
C THR A 120 -8.98 3.74 -7.23
N SER A 121 -8.37 4.87 -7.62
CA SER A 121 -6.93 4.99 -7.83
C SER A 121 -6.17 5.58 -6.65
N GLN A 122 -6.84 6.41 -5.83
CA GLN A 122 -6.17 7.16 -4.77
C GLN A 122 -5.77 6.26 -3.60
N PHE A 123 -4.61 6.55 -3.05
CA PHE A 123 -4.03 5.88 -1.89
C PHE A 123 -3.45 6.90 -0.91
N TYR A 124 -3.16 6.46 0.29
CA TYR A 124 -2.34 7.22 1.23
C TYR A 124 -1.27 6.34 1.89
N ILE A 125 -0.21 6.99 2.35
CA ILE A 125 0.83 6.35 3.16
C ILE A 125 0.77 6.99 4.56
N ASN A 126 0.68 6.16 5.58
CA ASN A 126 0.61 6.60 6.96
C ASN A 126 1.96 7.17 7.42
N HIS A 127 1.97 8.43 7.86
CA HIS A 127 3.16 9.08 8.43
C HIS A 127 3.41 8.64 9.89
N VAL A 128 2.36 8.33 10.61
CA VAL A 128 2.36 7.79 11.99
C VAL A 128 1.38 6.61 12.09
N ASP A 129 1.31 5.98 13.26
CA ASP A 129 0.28 4.99 13.54
C ASP A 129 -1.09 5.65 13.66
N ASN A 130 -2.07 5.16 12.90
CA ASN A 130 -3.43 5.72 12.81
C ASN A 130 -4.49 4.64 13.11
N PRO A 131 -4.59 4.12 14.35
CA PRO A 131 -5.49 3.00 14.67
C PRO A 131 -6.98 3.33 14.48
N ASN A 132 -7.36 4.62 14.49
CA ASN A 132 -8.72 5.06 14.18
C ASN A 132 -9.11 4.74 12.73
N LEU A 133 -8.17 4.71 11.77
CA LEU A 133 -8.44 4.33 10.38
C LEU A 133 -8.79 2.85 10.25
N ASP A 134 -8.31 1.98 11.15
CA ASP A 134 -8.72 0.57 11.21
C ASP A 134 -10.20 0.47 11.60
N THR A 135 -10.61 1.22 12.63
CA THR A 135 -12.02 1.29 13.07
C THR A 135 -12.93 1.86 11.98
N MET A 136 -12.44 2.84 11.22
CA MET A 136 -13.14 3.42 10.08
C MET A 136 -13.10 2.55 8.81
N LYS A 137 -12.46 1.36 8.87
CA LYS A 137 -12.38 0.37 7.79
C LYS A 137 -11.68 0.89 6.53
N TYR A 138 -10.52 1.51 6.69
CA TYR A 138 -9.62 1.81 5.58
C TYR A 138 -8.73 0.60 5.31
N ALA A 139 -8.75 0.11 4.06
CA ALA A 139 -8.08 -1.13 3.67
C ALA A 139 -6.60 -0.91 3.39
N VAL A 140 -5.74 -1.38 4.30
CA VAL A 140 -4.30 -1.48 4.07
C VAL A 140 -4.02 -2.62 3.10
N PHE A 141 -3.07 -2.40 2.17
CA PHE A 141 -2.71 -3.39 1.16
C PHE A 141 -1.19 -3.56 0.94
N GLY A 142 -0.37 -2.90 1.76
CA GLY A 142 1.09 -3.00 1.70
C GLY A 142 1.78 -2.08 2.70
N ARG A 143 3.10 -2.01 2.58
CA ARG A 143 3.95 -1.21 3.47
C ARG A 143 5.19 -0.67 2.76
N VAL A 144 5.69 0.45 3.20
CA VAL A 144 7.00 0.98 2.82
C VAL A 144 8.09 0.10 3.45
N VAL A 145 8.99 -0.40 2.63
CA VAL A 145 10.15 -1.21 3.06
C VAL A 145 11.47 -0.46 2.91
N LYS A 146 11.48 0.64 2.10
CA LYS A 146 12.61 1.55 1.96
C LYS A 146 12.10 2.94 1.57
N GLY A 147 12.73 4.01 2.07
CA GLY A 147 12.36 5.40 1.74
C GLY A 147 11.31 5.97 2.69
N ILE A 148 11.23 5.51 3.94
CA ILE A 148 10.33 6.09 4.94
C ILE A 148 10.71 7.55 5.25
N GLU A 149 11.99 7.89 5.17
CA GLU A 149 12.51 9.25 5.28
C GLU A 149 12.00 10.17 4.17
N VAL A 150 11.70 9.62 2.99
CA VAL A 150 11.06 10.38 1.90
C VAL A 150 9.61 10.70 2.24
N VAL A 151 8.89 9.77 2.88
CA VAL A 151 7.53 10.02 3.41
C VAL A 151 7.57 11.15 4.43
N ASP A 152 8.56 11.17 5.34
CA ASP A 152 8.75 12.23 6.32
C ASP A 152 9.06 13.57 5.65
N ALA A 153 9.94 13.58 4.64
CA ALA A 153 10.27 14.78 3.90
C ALA A 153 9.07 15.35 3.12
N ILE A 154 8.18 14.49 2.61
CA ILE A 154 6.91 14.91 2.00
C ILE A 154 5.96 15.44 3.06
N ALA A 155 5.82 14.77 4.21
CA ALA A 155 4.94 15.19 5.30
C ALA A 155 5.34 16.55 5.91
N ALA A 156 6.60 16.93 5.80
CA ALA A 156 7.14 18.19 6.35
C ALA A 156 6.99 19.41 5.43
N VAL A 157 6.48 19.26 4.20
CA VAL A 157 6.37 20.41 3.28
C VAL A 157 5.28 21.40 3.71
N PRO A 158 5.43 22.70 3.43
CA PRO A 158 4.38 23.68 3.66
C PRO A 158 3.12 23.37 2.84
N THR A 159 1.97 23.34 3.49
CA THR A 159 0.67 23.09 2.88
C THR A 159 -0.25 24.30 2.94
N GLY A 160 -1.38 24.25 2.25
CA GLY A 160 -2.41 25.27 2.22
C GLY A 160 -3.61 24.83 1.39
N THR A 161 -4.53 25.73 1.17
CA THR A 161 -5.67 25.47 0.27
C THR A 161 -5.29 25.86 -1.16
N ILE A 162 -5.27 24.88 -2.07
CA ILE A 162 -4.94 25.05 -3.49
C ILE A 162 -6.14 24.61 -4.32
N LYS A 163 -6.74 25.52 -5.10
CA LYS A 163 -7.89 25.24 -5.96
C LYS A 163 -9.04 24.51 -5.22
N GLY A 164 -9.28 24.84 -3.96
CA GLY A 164 -10.33 24.22 -3.11
C GLY A 164 -9.91 22.97 -2.35
N TYR A 165 -8.73 22.41 -2.61
CA TYR A 165 -8.18 21.28 -1.85
C TYR A 165 -7.43 21.79 -0.63
N ALA A 166 -7.91 21.43 0.56
CA ALA A 166 -7.22 21.70 1.81
C ALA A 166 -5.99 20.78 1.98
N ASP A 167 -5.03 21.24 2.79
CA ASP A 167 -3.80 20.50 3.12
C ASP A 167 -2.96 20.11 1.88
N ALA A 168 -3.11 20.83 0.77
CA ALA A 168 -2.32 20.59 -0.44
C ALA A 168 -0.93 21.22 -0.31
N PRO A 169 0.15 20.50 -0.71
CA PRO A 169 1.50 21.08 -0.78
C PRO A 169 1.52 22.35 -1.61
N ARG A 170 2.11 23.44 -1.07
CA ARG A 170 2.23 24.72 -1.79
C ARG A 170 3.04 24.61 -3.07
N GLN A 171 4.00 23.69 -3.11
CA GLN A 171 4.71 23.27 -4.31
C GLN A 171 4.34 21.82 -4.60
N PRO A 172 3.91 21.49 -5.82
CA PRO A 172 3.48 20.13 -6.14
C PRO A 172 4.56 19.09 -5.85
N ILE A 173 4.20 18.04 -5.12
CA ILE A 173 5.04 16.87 -4.91
C ILE A 173 4.60 15.81 -5.90
N THR A 174 5.38 15.66 -6.97
CA THR A 174 5.02 14.80 -8.11
C THR A 174 5.46 13.36 -7.88
N ILE A 175 4.59 12.43 -8.20
CA ILE A 175 4.89 11.02 -8.43
C ILE A 175 5.41 10.92 -9.86
N VAL A 176 6.73 10.81 -10.01
CA VAL A 176 7.40 10.77 -11.31
C VAL A 176 7.05 9.47 -12.04
N SER A 177 7.07 8.35 -11.31
CA SER A 177 6.66 7.06 -11.83
C SER A 177 6.42 6.06 -10.69
N VAL A 178 5.60 5.04 -10.96
CA VAL A 178 5.50 3.84 -10.12
C VAL A 178 5.72 2.63 -11.01
N ARG A 179 6.65 1.72 -10.63
CA ARG A 179 6.99 0.53 -11.41
C ARG A 179 7.15 -0.67 -10.49
N ARG A 180 6.83 -1.87 -10.99
CA ARG A 180 7.20 -3.12 -10.33
C ARG A 180 8.73 -3.17 -10.22
N ALA A 181 9.25 -3.58 -9.07
CA ALA A 181 10.66 -3.89 -8.95
C ALA A 181 11.00 -5.12 -9.79
N GLU A 182 12.15 -5.09 -10.45
CA GLU A 182 12.66 -6.29 -11.12
C GLU A 182 12.99 -7.34 -10.07
N THR A 183 12.41 -8.52 -10.20
CA THR A 183 12.82 -9.72 -9.44
C THR A 183 14.20 -10.14 -9.97
N LYS A 184 15.22 -9.97 -9.14
CA LYS A 184 16.55 -10.54 -9.43
C LYS A 184 16.55 -12.02 -9.16
#